data_9f42ddf86b9bef22a0bff9e390513fbd
#
_entry.id   9f42ddf86b9bef22a0bff9e390513fbd
#
_cell.length_a   1.000
_cell.length_b   1.000
_cell.length_c   1.000
_cell.angle_alpha   90.00
_cell.angle_beta   90.00
_cell.angle_gamma   90.00
#
_symmetry.space_group_name_H-M   'P 1'
#
loop_
_entity.id
_entity.type
_entity.pdbx_description
1 polymer ?
#
loop_
_entity_poly.entity_id
_entity_poly.type
_entity_poly.pdbx_seq_one_letter_code
_entity_poly.pdbx_strand_id
1 'polypeptide(L)'
;MARLLHTAQQRGIKTSIDVVSEAGERFHRIVPPALRYADYCIINEIEAQATTGIPLLDSRGNPVSEAMSAALKKIKELGVSIWAVIHCPQGGYGLDENNNYIEVPGLKLPEGYIKGSVGAGDAFCSGVLYAAWKGMDLRHGLELGTAAAACSLSQPGATEGMRSAEETMSLYRKFRS
;
A
#
# COMPACT_ATOMS: atom_id res chain seq x y z
N MET A 1 1.48 6.39 -19.31
CA MET A 1 0.66 6.21 -18.09
C MET A 1 -0.18 7.46 -17.77
N ALA A 2 0.39 8.63 -17.46
CA ALA A 2 -0.35 9.85 -17.08
C ALA A 2 -1.54 10.19 -17.99
N ARG A 3 -1.35 10.14 -19.31
CA ARG A 3 -2.43 10.40 -20.29
C ARG A 3 -3.60 9.41 -20.20
N LEU A 4 -3.32 8.13 -19.90
CA LEU A 4 -4.36 7.11 -19.71
C LEU A 4 -5.17 7.38 -18.44
N LEU A 5 -4.50 7.66 -17.33
CA LEU A 5 -5.15 7.98 -16.05
C LEU A 5 -5.99 9.26 -16.17
N HIS A 6 -5.47 10.30 -16.82
CA HIS A 6 -6.22 11.52 -17.08
C HIS A 6 -7.52 11.23 -17.87
N THR A 7 -7.44 10.40 -18.92
CA THR A 7 -8.63 10.02 -19.69
C THR A 7 -9.64 9.23 -18.84
N ALA A 8 -9.17 8.36 -17.94
CA ALA A 8 -10.03 7.62 -17.04
C ALA A 8 -10.76 8.55 -16.05
N GLN A 9 -10.04 9.49 -15.44
CA GLN A 9 -10.64 10.52 -14.56
C GLN A 9 -11.72 11.35 -15.28
N GLN A 10 -11.46 11.80 -16.52
CA GLN A 10 -12.43 12.54 -17.31
C GLN A 10 -13.74 11.76 -17.55
N ARG A 11 -13.69 10.44 -17.46
CA ARG A 11 -14.85 9.54 -17.57
C ARG A 11 -15.44 9.12 -16.22
N GLY A 12 -15.00 9.72 -15.12
CA GLY A 12 -15.45 9.38 -13.77
C GLY A 12 -14.97 8.03 -13.26
N ILE A 13 -13.94 7.44 -13.90
CA ILE A 13 -13.36 6.16 -13.49
C ILE A 13 -12.29 6.44 -12.44
N LYS A 14 -12.38 5.79 -11.28
CA LYS A 14 -11.36 5.85 -10.25
C LYS A 14 -10.09 5.13 -10.70
N THR A 15 -8.95 5.72 -10.36
CA THR A 15 -7.64 5.24 -10.79
C THR A 15 -6.76 4.88 -9.61
N SER A 16 -6.00 3.80 -9.74
CA SER A 16 -5.00 3.38 -8.77
C SER A 16 -3.65 3.20 -9.45
N ILE A 17 -2.59 3.57 -8.74
CA ILE A 17 -1.21 3.27 -9.10
C ILE A 17 -0.62 2.36 -8.04
N ASP A 18 -0.12 1.24 -8.50
CA ASP A 18 0.91 0.42 -7.92
C ASP A 18 2.10 0.41 -8.90
N VAL A 19 3.32 0.31 -8.42
CA VAL A 19 4.52 0.38 -9.24
C VAL A 19 5.42 -0.81 -8.96
N VAL A 20 6.26 -1.15 -9.92
CA VAL A 20 7.24 -2.23 -9.78
C VAL A 20 8.57 -1.64 -9.38
N SER A 21 9.17 -2.16 -8.31
CA SER A 21 10.49 -1.73 -7.85
C SER A 21 11.53 -1.91 -8.96
N GLU A 22 12.13 -0.83 -9.41
CA GLU A 22 13.21 -0.80 -10.40
C GLU A 22 14.46 -0.15 -9.78
N ALA A 23 15.61 -0.77 -9.97
CA ALA A 23 16.88 -0.18 -9.59
C ALA A 23 17.28 0.87 -10.65
N GLY A 24 17.03 2.17 -10.40
CA GLY A 24 17.46 3.22 -11.29
C GLY A 24 16.78 4.57 -11.05
N GLU A 25 17.39 5.62 -11.64
CA GLU A 25 16.89 7.01 -11.51
C GLU A 25 15.60 7.29 -12.32
N ARG A 26 15.07 6.32 -13.07
CA ARG A 26 13.87 6.50 -13.91
C ARG A 26 12.62 6.75 -13.07
N PHE A 27 12.57 6.22 -11.86
CA PHE A 27 11.42 6.31 -10.96
C PHE A 27 11.00 7.76 -10.74
N HIS A 28 11.96 8.65 -10.38
CA HIS A 28 11.71 10.08 -10.15
C HIS A 28 11.17 10.82 -11.39
N ARG A 29 11.38 10.27 -12.58
CA ARG A 29 10.97 10.91 -13.85
C ARG A 29 9.63 10.39 -14.37
N ILE A 30 9.30 9.12 -14.08
CA ILE A 30 8.15 8.42 -14.69
C ILE A 30 6.94 8.42 -13.76
N VAL A 31 7.15 8.21 -12.46
CA VAL A 31 6.07 8.03 -11.49
C VAL A 31 5.35 9.36 -11.17
N PRO A 32 6.03 10.46 -10.81
CA PRO A 32 5.36 11.69 -10.40
C PRO A 32 4.36 12.26 -11.41
N PRO A 33 4.63 12.28 -12.74
CA PRO A 33 3.66 12.75 -13.71
C PRO A 33 2.36 11.91 -13.76
N ALA A 34 2.42 10.63 -13.38
CA ALA A 34 1.28 9.75 -13.35
C ALA A 34 0.45 9.93 -12.06
N LEU A 35 1.12 10.17 -10.91
CA LEU A 35 0.46 10.40 -9.62
C LEU A 35 -0.52 11.56 -9.65
N ARG A 36 -0.28 12.57 -10.50
CA ARG A 36 -1.16 13.71 -10.69
C ARG A 36 -2.61 13.35 -11.07
N TYR A 37 -2.80 12.15 -11.62
CA TYR A 37 -4.08 11.65 -12.11
C TYR A 37 -4.49 10.37 -11.40
N ALA A 38 -3.90 10.08 -10.24
CA ALA A 38 -4.24 8.91 -9.43
C ALA A 38 -5.19 9.29 -8.29
N ASP A 39 -6.24 8.52 -8.11
CA ASP A 39 -7.09 8.60 -6.92
C ASP A 39 -6.42 7.87 -5.73
N TYR A 40 -5.80 6.73 -6.02
CA TYR A 40 -5.12 5.90 -5.04
C TYR A 40 -3.67 5.65 -5.48
N CYS A 41 -2.73 5.73 -4.54
CA CYS A 41 -1.36 5.28 -4.70
C CYS A 41 -1.02 4.33 -3.57
N ILE A 42 -0.71 3.08 -3.90
CA ILE A 42 -0.42 2.04 -2.92
C ILE A 42 0.90 1.42 -3.33
N ILE A 43 1.97 1.71 -2.58
CA ILE A 43 3.35 1.34 -2.93
C ILE A 43 4.10 0.86 -1.70
N ASN A 44 5.18 0.11 -1.91
CA ASN A 44 6.03 -0.33 -0.80
C ASN A 44 7.01 0.77 -0.37
N GLU A 45 7.73 0.55 0.74
CA GLU A 45 8.68 1.49 1.32
C GLU A 45 9.86 1.83 0.38
N ILE A 46 10.29 0.86 -0.43
CA ILE A 46 11.40 1.06 -1.38
C ILE A 46 10.95 1.98 -2.51
N GLU A 47 9.79 1.73 -3.07
CA GLU A 47 9.16 2.53 -4.12
C GLU A 47 8.81 3.94 -3.64
N ALA A 48 8.33 4.05 -2.40
CA ALA A 48 8.05 5.34 -1.79
C ALA A 48 9.34 6.16 -1.57
N GLN A 49 10.42 5.55 -1.10
CA GLN A 49 11.74 6.21 -1.04
C GLN A 49 12.21 6.66 -2.43
N ALA A 50 12.11 5.79 -3.44
CA ALA A 50 12.47 6.11 -4.80
C ALA A 50 11.62 7.23 -5.40
N THR A 51 10.33 7.30 -5.05
CA THR A 51 9.40 8.31 -5.57
C THR A 51 9.58 9.67 -4.90
N THR A 52 9.83 9.68 -3.59
CA THR A 52 9.83 10.91 -2.77
C THR A 52 11.22 11.45 -2.47
N GLY A 53 12.25 10.59 -2.54
CA GLY A 53 13.61 10.91 -2.10
C GLY A 53 13.78 10.94 -0.57
N ILE A 54 12.78 10.50 0.20
CA ILE A 54 12.80 10.52 1.66
C ILE A 54 13.17 9.12 2.18
N PRO A 55 14.27 8.96 2.97
CA PRO A 55 14.57 7.69 3.63
C PRO A 55 13.48 7.35 4.66
N LEU A 56 12.90 6.17 4.57
CA LEU A 56 11.75 5.75 5.40
C LEU A 56 12.13 4.84 6.56
N LEU A 57 13.30 4.23 6.48
CA LEU A 57 13.77 3.26 7.45
C LEU A 57 14.98 3.79 8.22
N ASP A 58 15.07 3.45 9.49
CA ASP A 58 16.26 3.71 10.30
C ASP A 58 17.43 2.76 9.93
N SER A 59 18.58 2.92 10.60
CA SER A 59 19.78 2.08 10.40
C SER A 59 19.58 0.61 10.75
N ARG A 60 18.48 0.25 11.42
CA ARG A 60 18.09 -1.11 11.78
C ARG A 60 17.01 -1.68 10.86
N GLY A 61 16.56 -0.89 9.87
CA GLY A 61 15.49 -1.28 8.95
C GLY A 61 14.07 -1.14 9.53
N ASN A 62 13.90 -0.38 10.63
CA ASN A 62 12.58 -0.09 11.16
C ASN A 62 11.98 1.16 10.52
N PRO A 63 10.66 1.18 10.27
CA PRO A 63 9.98 2.34 9.75
C PRO A 63 10.01 3.51 10.76
N VAL A 64 10.24 4.73 10.22
CA VAL A 64 10.23 5.97 10.99
C VAL A 64 8.92 6.70 10.69
N SER A 65 8.01 6.77 11.67
CA SER A 65 6.63 7.30 11.47
C SER A 65 6.62 8.72 10.92
N GLU A 66 7.52 9.60 11.37
CA GLU A 66 7.65 10.97 10.85
C GLU A 66 8.06 10.98 9.38
N ALA A 67 8.98 10.09 8.98
CA ALA A 67 9.41 9.96 7.58
C ALA A 67 8.31 9.37 6.71
N MET A 68 7.55 8.36 7.21
CA MET A 68 6.37 7.82 6.55
C MET A 68 5.33 8.91 6.31
N SER A 69 5.01 9.71 7.34
CA SER A 69 4.08 10.83 7.22
C SER A 69 4.55 11.87 6.20
N ALA A 70 5.85 12.22 6.21
CA ALA A 70 6.42 13.18 5.26
C ALA A 70 6.35 12.65 3.81
N ALA A 71 6.67 11.39 3.58
CA ALA A 71 6.59 10.76 2.26
C ALA A 71 5.16 10.69 1.74
N LEU A 72 4.20 10.32 2.58
CA LEU A 72 2.79 10.30 2.23
C LEU A 72 2.27 11.70 1.85
N LYS A 73 2.65 12.74 2.61
CA LYS A 73 2.34 14.13 2.26
C LYS A 73 2.92 14.50 0.90
N LYS A 74 4.17 14.11 0.64
CA LYS A 74 4.82 14.34 -0.65
C LYS A 74 4.07 13.64 -1.80
N ILE A 75 3.62 12.42 -1.61
CA ILE A 75 2.80 11.67 -2.59
C ILE A 75 1.47 12.41 -2.84
N LYS A 76 0.81 12.92 -1.80
CA LYS A 76 -0.41 13.74 -1.94
C LYS A 76 -0.13 15.05 -2.70
N GLU A 77 0.98 15.74 -2.42
CA GLU A 77 1.41 16.95 -3.13
C GLU A 77 1.70 16.68 -4.62
N LEU A 78 2.14 15.47 -4.97
CA LEU A 78 2.33 15.04 -6.37
C LEU A 78 1.00 14.83 -7.11
N GLY A 79 -0.13 14.81 -6.39
CA GLY A 79 -1.47 14.89 -6.95
C GLY A 79 -2.42 13.76 -6.61
N VAL A 80 -2.02 12.77 -5.81
CA VAL A 80 -2.92 11.69 -5.37
C VAL A 80 -4.10 12.26 -4.59
N SER A 81 -5.32 12.03 -5.09
CA SER A 81 -6.51 12.75 -4.63
C SER A 81 -7.18 12.11 -3.40
N ILE A 82 -7.25 10.78 -3.32
CA ILE A 82 -8.00 10.08 -2.27
C ILE A 82 -7.03 9.49 -1.23
N TRP A 83 -6.43 8.34 -1.50
CA TRP A 83 -5.54 7.69 -0.52
C TRP A 83 -4.12 7.56 -1.06
N ALA A 84 -3.16 8.02 -0.27
CA ALA A 84 -1.75 7.67 -0.40
C ALA A 84 -1.41 6.62 0.65
N VAL A 85 -0.84 5.49 0.23
CA VAL A 85 -0.55 4.34 1.11
C VAL A 85 0.87 3.84 0.86
N ILE A 86 1.60 3.63 1.95
CA ILE A 86 2.90 2.95 1.96
C ILE A 86 2.76 1.69 2.81
N HIS A 87 3.29 0.57 2.33
CA HIS A 87 3.34 -0.66 3.10
C HIS A 87 4.76 -1.20 3.21
N CYS A 88 5.02 -1.91 4.29
CA CYS A 88 6.25 -2.65 4.53
C CYS A 88 5.94 -3.87 5.43
N PRO A 89 6.90 -4.76 5.72
CA PRO A 89 6.67 -5.91 6.61
C PRO A 89 6.16 -5.53 8.01
N GLN A 90 6.48 -4.33 8.49
CA GLN A 90 6.12 -3.86 9.82
C GLN A 90 4.71 -3.26 9.87
N GLY A 91 4.08 -2.95 8.73
CA GLY A 91 2.71 -2.41 8.72
C GLY A 91 2.32 -1.65 7.46
N GLY A 92 1.15 -1.05 7.53
CA GLY A 92 0.59 -0.16 6.53
C GLY A 92 0.42 1.27 7.08
N TYR A 93 0.75 2.25 6.27
CA TYR A 93 0.73 3.68 6.59
C TYR A 93 -0.04 4.41 5.51
N GLY A 94 -0.87 5.38 5.87
CA GLY A 94 -1.64 6.09 4.85
C GLY A 94 -2.08 7.49 5.25
N LEU A 95 -2.36 8.30 4.24
CA LEU A 95 -3.12 9.53 4.33
C LEU A 95 -4.42 9.38 3.55
N ASP A 96 -5.54 9.71 4.19
CA ASP A 96 -6.86 9.74 3.57
C ASP A 96 -7.08 11.03 2.73
N GLU A 97 -8.28 11.20 2.22
CA GLU A 97 -8.69 12.37 1.44
C GLU A 97 -8.67 13.68 2.27
N ASN A 98 -8.75 13.59 3.60
CA ASN A 98 -8.70 14.72 4.52
C ASN A 98 -7.30 14.95 5.10
N ASN A 99 -6.29 14.19 4.63
CA ASN A 99 -4.91 14.17 5.13
C ASN A 99 -4.79 13.70 6.58
N ASN A 100 -5.72 12.88 7.07
CA ASN A 100 -5.56 12.19 8.34
C ASN A 100 -4.54 11.06 8.18
N TYR A 101 -3.50 11.08 9.02
CA TYR A 101 -2.49 10.02 9.05
C TYR A 101 -3.01 8.81 9.82
N ILE A 102 -2.87 7.64 9.22
CA ILE A 102 -3.30 6.37 9.79
C ILE A 102 -2.15 5.38 9.68
N GLU A 103 -1.92 4.67 10.77
CA GLU A 103 -0.93 3.61 10.87
C GLU A 103 -1.62 2.34 11.39
N VAL A 104 -1.31 1.20 10.76
CA VAL A 104 -1.78 -0.13 11.14
C VAL A 104 -0.56 -1.04 11.23
N PRO A 105 -0.23 -1.56 12.43
CA PRO A 105 0.91 -2.46 12.61
C PRO A 105 0.74 -3.77 11.84
N GLY A 106 1.86 -4.35 11.43
CA GLY A 106 1.92 -5.70 10.87
C GLY A 106 1.41 -6.76 11.86
N LEU A 107 0.96 -7.89 11.32
CA LEU A 107 0.45 -8.99 12.15
C LEU A 107 1.58 -9.79 12.80
N LYS A 108 1.37 -10.23 14.02
CA LYS A 108 2.27 -11.16 14.74
C LYS A 108 2.02 -12.60 14.27
N LEU A 109 2.62 -12.95 13.13
CA LEU A 109 2.48 -14.28 12.57
C LEU A 109 3.34 -15.30 13.35
N PRO A 110 2.81 -16.51 13.61
CA PRO A 110 3.59 -17.54 14.33
C PRO A 110 4.78 -18.03 13.51
N GLU A 111 5.77 -18.60 14.20
CA GLU A 111 6.92 -19.20 13.57
C GLU A 111 6.50 -20.25 12.52
N GLY A 112 7.15 -20.25 11.38
CA GLY A 112 6.85 -21.17 10.27
C GLY A 112 5.56 -20.88 9.51
N TYR A 113 4.86 -19.79 9.81
CA TYR A 113 3.65 -19.38 9.05
C TYR A 113 4.00 -18.94 7.63
N ILE A 114 5.08 -18.17 7.46
CA ILE A 114 5.51 -17.64 6.17
C ILE A 114 6.13 -18.76 5.34
N LYS A 115 5.52 -19.04 4.18
CA LYS A 115 5.97 -20.06 3.22
C LYS A 115 6.56 -19.44 1.96
N GLY A 116 6.21 -18.20 1.65
CA GLY A 116 6.71 -17.43 0.52
C GLY A 116 6.31 -15.97 0.66
N SER A 117 6.95 -15.09 -0.11
CA SER A 117 6.66 -13.64 -0.09
C SER A 117 6.14 -13.11 -1.43
N VAL A 118 6.07 -13.97 -2.44
CA VAL A 118 5.59 -13.58 -3.78
C VAL A 118 4.10 -13.18 -3.69
N GLY A 119 3.76 -12.02 -4.26
CA GLY A 119 2.38 -11.54 -4.30
C GLY A 119 1.86 -10.90 -2.99
N ALA A 120 2.67 -10.80 -1.93
CA ALA A 120 2.23 -10.19 -0.68
C ALA A 120 1.89 -8.69 -0.85
N GLY A 121 2.66 -7.95 -1.66
CA GLY A 121 2.36 -6.56 -2.03
C GLY A 121 1.06 -6.44 -2.83
N ASP A 122 0.90 -7.29 -3.87
CA ASP A 122 -0.33 -7.33 -4.68
C ASP A 122 -1.56 -7.67 -3.83
N ALA A 123 -1.43 -8.59 -2.89
CA ALA A 123 -2.48 -8.95 -1.94
C ALA A 123 -2.83 -7.76 -1.01
N PHE A 124 -1.82 -7.05 -0.50
CA PHE A 124 -2.02 -5.84 0.29
C PHE A 124 -2.79 -4.78 -0.52
N CYS A 125 -2.31 -4.47 -1.73
CA CYS A 125 -2.94 -3.53 -2.65
C CYS A 125 -4.40 -3.91 -2.93
N SER A 126 -4.66 -5.20 -3.21
CA SER A 126 -6.01 -5.72 -3.46
C SER A 126 -6.94 -5.53 -2.26
N GLY A 127 -6.45 -5.75 -1.04
CA GLY A 127 -7.22 -5.53 0.19
C GLY A 127 -7.60 -4.07 0.40
N VAL A 128 -6.65 -3.16 0.19
CA VAL A 128 -6.89 -1.70 0.28
C VAL A 128 -7.91 -1.24 -0.76
N LEU A 129 -7.76 -1.67 -2.02
CA LEU A 129 -8.67 -1.31 -3.11
C LEU A 129 -10.07 -1.92 -2.93
N TYR A 130 -10.16 -3.12 -2.37
CA TYR A 130 -11.45 -3.72 -2.03
C TYR A 130 -12.21 -2.88 -0.99
N ALA A 131 -11.51 -2.42 0.07
CA ALA A 131 -12.11 -1.54 1.07
C ALA A 131 -12.59 -0.21 0.45
N ALA A 132 -11.76 0.40 -0.42
CA ALA A 132 -12.12 1.61 -1.15
C ALA A 132 -13.37 1.41 -2.03
N TRP A 133 -13.45 0.28 -2.76
CA TRP A 133 -14.61 -0.06 -3.58
C TRP A 133 -15.89 -0.28 -2.74
N LYS A 134 -15.75 -0.82 -1.53
CA LYS A 134 -16.87 -1.00 -0.59
C LYS A 134 -17.27 0.28 0.15
N GLY A 135 -16.58 1.40 -0.08
CA GLY A 135 -16.84 2.66 0.62
C GLY A 135 -16.44 2.64 2.09
N MET A 136 -15.51 1.75 2.47
CA MET A 136 -14.92 1.72 3.81
C MET A 136 -13.86 2.82 3.93
N ASP A 137 -13.49 3.17 5.17
CA ASP A 137 -12.42 4.13 5.43
C ASP A 137 -11.01 3.54 5.20
N LEU A 138 -10.00 4.42 5.19
CA LEU A 138 -8.61 4.02 4.97
C LEU A 138 -8.09 3.07 6.06
N ARG A 139 -8.53 3.22 7.33
CA ARG A 139 -8.13 2.31 8.40
C ARG A 139 -8.53 0.87 8.09
N HIS A 140 -9.78 0.64 7.71
CA HIS A 140 -10.25 -0.68 7.29
C HIS A 140 -9.50 -1.18 6.05
N GLY A 141 -9.15 -0.28 5.13
CA GLY A 141 -8.30 -0.60 3.96
C GLY A 141 -6.94 -1.13 4.37
N LEU A 142 -6.24 -0.45 5.28
CA LEU A 142 -4.93 -0.88 5.78
C LEU A 142 -5.01 -2.19 6.56
N GLU A 143 -6.03 -2.38 7.39
CA GLU A 143 -6.27 -3.62 8.14
C GLU A 143 -6.50 -4.81 7.20
N LEU A 144 -7.36 -4.63 6.20
CA LEU A 144 -7.66 -5.67 5.21
C LEU A 144 -6.45 -5.95 4.31
N GLY A 145 -5.73 -4.91 3.89
CA GLY A 145 -4.48 -5.06 3.12
C GLY A 145 -3.43 -5.85 3.89
N THR A 146 -3.19 -5.49 5.15
CA THR A 146 -2.25 -6.21 6.04
C THR A 146 -2.64 -7.68 6.22
N ALA A 147 -3.92 -7.96 6.39
CA ALA A 147 -4.43 -9.33 6.51
C ALA A 147 -4.34 -10.11 5.20
N ALA A 148 -4.62 -9.47 4.06
CA ALA A 148 -4.52 -10.10 2.74
C ALA A 148 -3.06 -10.46 2.41
N ALA A 149 -2.11 -9.57 2.72
CA ALA A 149 -0.69 -9.88 2.64
C ALA A 149 -0.32 -11.11 3.50
N ALA A 150 -0.81 -11.17 4.75
CA ALA A 150 -0.59 -12.33 5.61
C ALA A 150 -1.23 -13.61 5.05
N CYS A 151 -2.39 -13.54 4.41
CA CYS A 151 -2.98 -14.69 3.71
C CYS A 151 -2.06 -15.18 2.58
N SER A 152 -1.55 -14.28 1.73
CA SER A 152 -0.61 -14.61 0.65
C SER A 152 0.64 -15.28 1.20
N LEU A 153 1.25 -14.75 2.27
CA LEU A 153 2.45 -15.28 2.91
C LEU A 153 2.30 -16.73 3.42
N SER A 154 1.07 -17.23 3.60
CA SER A 154 0.80 -18.58 4.13
C SER A 154 1.07 -19.70 3.13
N GLN A 155 1.32 -19.38 1.86
CA GLN A 155 1.59 -20.32 0.78
C GLN A 155 2.80 -19.87 -0.06
N PRO A 156 3.49 -20.77 -0.78
CA PRO A 156 4.65 -20.40 -1.59
C PRO A 156 4.33 -19.50 -2.77
N GLY A 157 3.16 -19.63 -3.38
CA GLY A 157 2.74 -18.88 -4.55
C GLY A 157 1.94 -17.61 -4.20
N ALA A 158 1.67 -16.79 -5.21
CA ALA A 158 1.11 -15.46 -5.04
C ALA A 158 -0.37 -15.46 -4.65
N THR A 159 -1.14 -16.49 -5.04
CA THR A 159 -2.62 -16.48 -4.94
C THR A 159 -3.20 -17.64 -4.13
N GLU A 160 -2.46 -18.72 -3.91
CA GLU A 160 -2.97 -19.92 -3.24
C GLU A 160 -3.37 -19.71 -1.78
N GLY A 161 -2.79 -18.70 -1.14
CA GLY A 161 -3.12 -18.32 0.25
C GLY A 161 -4.35 -17.42 0.38
N MET A 162 -4.89 -16.90 -0.73
CA MET A 162 -5.98 -15.93 -0.68
C MET A 162 -7.28 -16.54 -0.16
N ARG A 163 -8.05 -15.73 0.56
CA ARG A 163 -9.29 -16.11 1.24
C ARG A 163 -10.39 -15.09 0.95
N SER A 164 -11.62 -15.40 1.35
CA SER A 164 -12.70 -14.42 1.34
C SER A 164 -12.36 -13.22 2.25
N ALA A 165 -12.97 -12.07 2.01
CA ALA A 165 -12.74 -10.87 2.83
C ALA A 165 -13.09 -11.11 4.30
N GLU A 166 -14.12 -11.90 4.59
CA GLU A 166 -14.54 -12.25 5.94
C GLU A 166 -13.48 -13.10 6.66
N GLU A 167 -12.97 -14.15 6.00
CA GLU A 167 -11.93 -15.02 6.54
C GLU A 167 -10.61 -14.25 6.73
N THR A 168 -10.29 -13.35 5.78
CA THR A 168 -9.12 -12.46 5.85
C THR A 168 -9.21 -11.55 7.08
N MET A 169 -10.36 -10.92 7.34
CA MET A 169 -10.55 -10.09 8.53
C MET A 169 -10.61 -10.92 9.82
N SER A 170 -11.02 -12.18 9.76
CA SER A 170 -10.94 -13.10 10.91
C SER A 170 -9.48 -13.41 11.26
N LEU A 171 -8.61 -13.56 10.24
CA LEU A 171 -7.17 -13.70 10.43
C LEU A 171 -6.55 -12.44 11.03
N TYR A 172 -6.95 -11.24 10.57
CA TYR A 172 -6.54 -9.97 11.17
C TYR A 172 -6.83 -9.94 12.67
N ARG A 173 -8.08 -10.20 13.06
CA ARG A 173 -8.50 -10.21 14.48
C ARG A 173 -7.73 -11.21 15.34
N LYS A 174 -7.29 -12.34 14.74
CA LYS A 174 -6.52 -13.39 15.43
C LYS A 174 -5.08 -12.97 15.70
N PHE A 175 -4.43 -12.25 14.78
CA PHE A 175 -2.99 -12.00 14.84
C PHE A 175 -2.60 -10.52 15.03
N ARG A 176 -3.57 -9.62 15.14
CA ARG A 176 -3.30 -8.21 15.49
C ARG A 176 -2.67 -8.11 16.89
N SER A 177 -1.77 -7.15 17.05
CA SER A 177 -1.12 -6.81 18.32
C SER A 177 -2.11 -6.20 19.32
#